data_a805675abf7d80c6217318662b5e396b
#
_entry.id   a805675abf7d80c6217318662b5e396b
#
_cell.length_a   1.000
_cell.length_b   1.000
_cell.length_c   1.000
_cell.angle_alpha   90.00
_cell.angle_beta   90.00
_cell.angle_gamma   90.00
#
_symmetry.space_group_name_H-M   'P 1'
#
loop_
_entity.id
_entity.type
_entity.pdbx_description
1 polymer ?
#
loop_
_entity_poly.entity_id
_entity_poly.type
_entity_poly.pdbx_seq_one_letter_code
_entity_poly.pdbx_strand_id
1 'polypeptide(L)'
;MTDRFDSFTLDWRSWASWRRLSHRLRRSWRRSLQFRTVAITVVASGAAIGLVGVYMSVSVGNDLFQSRLDQVLVDSNRATASAQGILDSSDAADRVQVQTVLESARTTISAASSSRLVAVFRVPGQEASTVAPQDSSTFGTSTAVISEELRREVQGGDGQHWQSVTLSTDDGSFVPGIVVGSQITVPVAGRYELYIGYSLADAESTLLFVQRTLGGAGLALILLIGGVTWIVVRFVVTPIQVAAETSQKLASGDLGVRIPEKGEDVIATLARSFNGMADSLQSQIKELADLSEVQQRFVSDVSHELRTPLTTIRLAGDLLYDQRETFPPATERTAELLHTQVERFELLLSDLLEISRYDAGSVELESEPTNLVHLAGDVIDGMRSLSLSKGSEISLVAPGGHLDAEVDPRRIRRIVNNLIGNAIEHGDGRPIIVSVDSNQTAVALSVRDYGMGMTEAEIAHVFDRFWRADPSRKRTIGGTGLGLAISLEDAAAHRGWLQVWSRPGAGSCFRLTLPRQANGQLTSSPNPLPPDDAQSGQPTPRAHEPRGDHFA
;
A
#
# COMPACT_ATOMS: atom_id res chain seq x y z
N MET A 1 -57.32 -39.84 9.77
CA MET A 1 -57.70 -39.16 8.53
C MET A 1 -56.95 -37.85 8.47
N THR A 2 -55.89 -37.89 7.66
CA THR A 2 -55.19 -36.85 6.90
C THR A 2 -54.64 -35.62 7.59
N ASP A 3 -53.34 -35.61 7.79
CA ASP A 3 -52.33 -34.76 7.13
C ASP A 3 -52.55 -33.23 7.19
N ARG A 4 -51.67 -32.55 7.94
CA ARG A 4 -51.05 -31.29 7.52
C ARG A 4 -49.63 -31.20 8.04
N PHE A 5 -48.69 -31.77 7.22
CA PHE A 5 -47.30 -31.30 7.20
C PHE A 5 -47.28 -30.03 6.35
N ASP A 6 -47.26 -28.87 6.99
CA ASP A 6 -46.90 -27.61 6.31
C ASP A 6 -45.42 -27.60 6.02
N SER A 7 -45.10 -27.70 4.74
CA SER A 7 -43.77 -27.60 4.16
C SER A 7 -43.16 -26.22 4.42
N PHE A 8 -42.12 -26.15 5.22
CA PHE A 8 -41.20 -25.02 5.28
C PHE A 8 -40.51 -24.89 3.91
N THR A 9 -41.07 -24.14 3.00
CA THR A 9 -40.39 -23.71 1.78
C THR A 9 -39.35 -22.64 2.17
N LEU A 10 -38.08 -23.05 2.26
CA LEU A 10 -36.93 -22.16 2.34
C LEU A 10 -36.90 -21.24 1.12
N ASP A 11 -37.24 -19.99 1.32
CA ASP A 11 -37.33 -18.96 0.29
C ASP A 11 -35.93 -18.66 -0.30
N TRP A 12 -35.67 -19.19 -1.51
CA TRP A 12 -34.43 -19.02 -2.28
C TRP A 12 -34.11 -17.55 -2.62
N ARG A 13 -35.07 -16.65 -2.48
CA ARG A 13 -34.88 -15.19 -2.64
C ARG A 13 -34.01 -14.59 -1.55
N SER A 14 -34.00 -15.17 -0.36
CA SER A 14 -33.16 -14.70 0.76
C SER A 14 -31.67 -15.00 0.49
N TRP A 15 -31.33 -16.11 -0.16
CA TRP A 15 -29.93 -16.51 -0.43
C TRP A 15 -29.24 -15.61 -1.46
N ALA A 16 -29.94 -15.13 -2.48
CA ALA A 16 -29.42 -14.19 -3.47
C ALA A 16 -29.19 -12.79 -2.90
N SER A 17 -29.97 -12.38 -1.89
CA SER A 17 -29.78 -11.13 -1.17
C SER A 17 -28.55 -11.21 -0.25
N TRP A 18 -28.33 -12.32 0.42
CA TRP A 18 -27.16 -12.57 1.28
C TRP A 18 -25.84 -12.60 0.49
N ARG A 19 -25.83 -13.23 -0.68
CA ARG A 19 -24.65 -13.21 -1.58
C ARG A 19 -24.32 -11.80 -2.06
N ARG A 20 -25.32 -11.00 -2.44
CA ARG A 20 -25.13 -9.60 -2.84
C ARG A 20 -24.64 -8.75 -1.67
N LEU A 21 -25.13 -8.97 -0.46
CA LEU A 21 -24.69 -8.28 0.74
C LEU A 21 -23.25 -8.66 1.11
N SER A 22 -22.90 -9.95 1.08
CA SER A 22 -21.54 -10.44 1.37
C SER A 22 -20.49 -9.92 0.38
N HIS A 23 -20.83 -9.84 -0.93
CA HIS A 23 -19.96 -9.24 -1.95
C HIS A 23 -19.77 -7.73 -1.74
N ARG A 24 -20.82 -7.00 -1.35
CA ARG A 24 -20.73 -5.57 -1.02
C ARG A 24 -19.89 -5.34 0.24
N LEU A 25 -20.10 -6.13 1.29
CA LEU A 25 -19.31 -6.10 2.53
C LEU A 25 -17.83 -6.42 2.28
N ARG A 26 -17.53 -7.47 1.49
CA ARG A 26 -16.15 -7.83 1.13
C ARG A 26 -15.44 -6.74 0.31
N ARG A 27 -16.16 -6.07 -0.59
CA ARG A 27 -15.63 -4.97 -1.40
C ARG A 27 -15.39 -3.71 -0.55
N SER A 28 -16.32 -3.39 0.38
CA SER A 28 -16.19 -2.30 1.34
C SER A 28 -15.06 -2.57 2.35
N TRP A 29 -14.93 -3.82 2.82
CA TRP A 29 -13.84 -4.25 3.71
C TRP A 29 -12.44 -4.04 3.12
N ARG A 30 -12.28 -4.32 1.82
CA ARG A 30 -10.97 -4.16 1.14
C ARG A 30 -10.66 -2.71 0.76
N ARG A 31 -11.66 -1.85 0.58
CA ARG A 31 -11.50 -0.50 0.05
C ARG A 31 -11.59 0.61 1.09
N SER A 32 -12.18 0.34 2.26
CA SER A 32 -12.41 1.37 3.27
C SER A 32 -11.78 0.99 4.61
N LEU A 33 -10.72 1.69 4.98
CA LEU A 33 -10.12 1.61 6.31
C LEU A 33 -11.15 1.99 7.38
N GLN A 34 -11.99 2.99 7.09
CA GLN A 34 -13.07 3.46 7.95
C GLN A 34 -14.04 2.34 8.29
N PHE A 35 -14.51 1.60 7.28
CA PHE A 35 -15.43 0.49 7.49
C PHE A 35 -14.81 -0.62 8.34
N ARG A 36 -13.54 -0.94 8.11
CA ARG A 36 -12.83 -1.98 8.91
C ARG A 36 -12.70 -1.59 10.37
N THR A 37 -12.28 -0.37 10.67
CA THR A 37 -12.11 0.08 12.05
C THR A 37 -13.44 0.09 12.80
N VAL A 38 -14.50 0.68 12.24
CA VAL A 38 -15.83 0.69 12.86
C VAL A 38 -16.35 -0.74 13.05
N ALA A 39 -16.28 -1.59 12.03
CA ALA A 39 -16.75 -2.97 12.11
C ALA A 39 -16.00 -3.80 13.16
N ILE A 40 -14.67 -3.70 13.21
CA ILE A 40 -13.84 -4.42 14.20
C ILE A 40 -14.21 -3.93 15.62
N THR A 41 -14.30 -2.62 15.84
CA THR A 41 -14.64 -2.06 17.15
C THR A 41 -16.04 -2.50 17.60
N VAL A 42 -17.05 -2.42 16.71
CA VAL A 42 -18.42 -2.85 17.02
C VAL A 42 -18.49 -4.35 17.32
N VAL A 43 -17.83 -5.20 16.52
CA VAL A 43 -17.84 -6.65 16.75
C VAL A 43 -17.08 -7.02 18.04
N ALA A 44 -15.92 -6.42 18.28
CA ALA A 44 -15.13 -6.69 19.49
C ALA A 44 -15.88 -6.22 20.75
N SER A 45 -16.46 -5.00 20.72
CA SER A 45 -17.26 -4.47 21.82
C SER A 45 -18.52 -5.30 22.04
N GLY A 46 -19.20 -5.71 20.96
CA GLY A 46 -20.38 -6.56 21.03
C GLY A 46 -20.09 -7.94 21.63
N ALA A 47 -18.96 -8.54 21.24
CA ALA A 47 -18.52 -9.82 21.82
C ALA A 47 -18.19 -9.69 23.32
N ALA A 48 -17.49 -8.61 23.71
CA ALA A 48 -17.15 -8.36 25.12
C ALA A 48 -18.41 -8.11 25.96
N ILE A 49 -19.32 -7.25 25.50
CA ILE A 49 -20.58 -6.93 26.17
C ILE A 49 -21.47 -8.18 26.25
N GLY A 50 -21.54 -8.97 25.17
CA GLY A 50 -22.28 -10.22 25.13
C GLY A 50 -21.76 -11.24 26.15
N LEU A 51 -20.43 -11.42 26.23
CA LEU A 51 -19.81 -12.32 27.21
C LEU A 51 -20.11 -11.90 28.64
N VAL A 52 -19.96 -10.61 28.96
CA VAL A 52 -20.30 -10.06 30.27
C VAL A 52 -21.79 -10.22 30.55
N GLY A 53 -22.67 -9.96 29.57
CA GLY A 53 -24.11 -10.12 29.72
C GLY A 53 -24.52 -11.57 30.00
N VAL A 54 -23.94 -12.54 29.29
CA VAL A 54 -24.19 -13.97 29.56
C VAL A 54 -23.67 -14.37 30.93
N TYR A 55 -22.46 -13.95 31.30
CA TYR A 55 -21.92 -14.22 32.62
C TYR A 55 -22.80 -13.67 33.74
N MET A 56 -23.21 -12.40 33.63
CA MET A 56 -24.09 -11.78 34.61
C MET A 56 -25.45 -12.45 34.68
N SER A 57 -26.05 -12.81 33.53
CA SER A 57 -27.33 -13.51 33.48
C SER A 57 -27.27 -14.88 34.19
N VAL A 58 -26.23 -15.66 33.96
CA VAL A 58 -26.03 -16.95 34.60
C VAL A 58 -25.76 -16.78 36.11
N SER A 59 -24.89 -15.83 36.46
CA SER A 59 -24.53 -15.56 37.86
C SER A 59 -25.75 -15.09 38.67
N VAL A 60 -26.52 -14.12 38.18
CA VAL A 60 -27.74 -13.63 38.85
C VAL A 60 -28.79 -14.72 38.87
N GLY A 61 -28.97 -15.50 37.82
CA GLY A 61 -29.91 -16.61 37.80
C GLY A 61 -29.59 -17.66 38.89
N ASN A 62 -28.31 -18.05 39.01
CA ASN A 62 -27.88 -18.97 40.08
C ASN A 62 -28.09 -18.37 41.46
N ASP A 63 -27.71 -17.14 41.68
CA ASP A 63 -27.86 -16.47 42.99
C ASP A 63 -29.32 -16.37 43.42
N LEU A 64 -30.20 -15.94 42.50
CA LEU A 64 -31.65 -15.89 42.75
C LEU A 64 -32.23 -17.28 43.07
N PHE A 65 -31.81 -18.32 42.35
CA PHE A 65 -32.27 -19.67 42.59
C PHE A 65 -31.79 -20.18 43.97
N GLN A 66 -30.51 -20.05 44.31
CA GLN A 66 -29.96 -20.51 45.60
C GLN A 66 -30.61 -19.74 46.78
N SER A 67 -30.71 -18.41 46.68
CA SER A 67 -31.33 -17.62 47.71
C SER A 67 -32.81 -18.01 47.93
N ARG A 68 -33.54 -18.31 46.84
CA ARG A 68 -34.93 -18.76 46.96
C ARG A 68 -35.05 -20.17 47.49
N LEU A 69 -34.16 -21.07 47.10
CA LEU A 69 -34.10 -22.44 47.63
C LEU A 69 -33.87 -22.46 49.15
N ASP A 70 -32.89 -21.69 49.61
CA ASP A 70 -32.61 -21.58 51.06
C ASP A 70 -33.81 -21.04 51.84
N GLN A 71 -34.46 -20.03 51.31
CA GLN A 71 -35.69 -19.47 51.91
C GLN A 71 -36.80 -20.51 51.95
N VAL A 72 -37.05 -21.21 50.86
CA VAL A 72 -38.07 -22.28 50.74
C VAL A 72 -37.82 -23.42 51.72
N LEU A 73 -36.58 -23.85 51.88
CA LEU A 73 -36.23 -24.92 52.85
C LEU A 73 -36.47 -24.47 54.29
N VAL A 74 -36.10 -23.25 54.63
CA VAL A 74 -36.37 -22.71 55.98
C VAL A 74 -37.88 -22.58 56.23
N ASP A 75 -38.65 -22.04 55.30
CA ASP A 75 -40.10 -21.88 55.44
C ASP A 75 -40.83 -23.23 55.50
N SER A 76 -40.41 -24.19 54.66
CA SER A 76 -40.96 -25.54 54.68
C SER A 76 -40.65 -26.25 56.01
N ASN A 77 -39.44 -26.12 56.55
CA ASN A 77 -39.06 -26.71 57.83
C ASN A 77 -39.94 -26.10 58.97
N ARG A 78 -40.12 -24.77 58.99
CA ARG A 78 -40.95 -24.10 59.95
C ARG A 78 -42.43 -24.56 59.87
N ALA A 79 -42.95 -24.67 58.65
CA ALA A 79 -44.30 -25.11 58.38
C ALA A 79 -44.53 -26.57 58.82
N THR A 80 -43.55 -27.46 58.50
CA THR A 80 -43.60 -28.87 58.94
C THR A 80 -43.55 -29.01 60.46
N ALA A 81 -42.63 -28.30 61.11
CA ALA A 81 -42.52 -28.32 62.57
C ALA A 81 -43.79 -27.78 63.25
N SER A 82 -44.39 -26.71 62.71
CA SER A 82 -45.67 -26.18 63.25
C SER A 82 -46.82 -27.19 63.08
N ALA A 83 -46.88 -27.84 61.92
CA ALA A 83 -47.89 -28.88 61.68
C ALA A 83 -47.69 -30.09 62.57
N GLN A 84 -46.44 -30.54 62.76
CA GLN A 84 -46.14 -31.65 63.66
C GLN A 84 -46.51 -31.32 65.12
N GLY A 85 -46.26 -30.09 65.57
CA GLY A 85 -46.69 -29.63 66.89
C GLY A 85 -48.20 -29.67 67.09
N ILE A 86 -49.01 -29.37 66.07
CA ILE A 86 -50.47 -29.52 66.12
C ILE A 86 -50.88 -31.00 66.21
N LEU A 87 -50.22 -31.85 65.41
CA LEU A 87 -50.49 -33.27 65.38
C LEU A 87 -50.13 -33.91 66.75
N ASP A 88 -48.98 -33.57 67.29
CA ASP A 88 -48.48 -34.11 68.54
C ASP A 88 -49.30 -33.68 69.76
N SER A 89 -49.89 -32.51 69.74
CA SER A 89 -50.74 -31.99 70.79
C SER A 89 -52.19 -32.49 70.71
N SER A 90 -52.53 -33.32 69.75
CA SER A 90 -53.91 -33.79 69.50
C SER A 90 -54.18 -35.13 70.18
N ASP A 91 -55.26 -35.24 70.92
CA ASP A 91 -55.82 -36.48 71.57
C ASP A 91 -56.81 -37.20 70.60
N ALA A 92 -56.72 -36.96 69.29
CA ALA A 92 -57.67 -37.50 68.30
C ALA A 92 -57.55 -39.05 68.21
N ALA A 93 -58.66 -39.72 68.56
CA ALA A 93 -58.71 -41.20 68.65
C ALA A 93 -59.60 -41.84 67.55
N ASP A 94 -60.39 -41.09 66.88
CA ASP A 94 -61.28 -41.60 65.81
C ASP A 94 -60.96 -40.95 64.46
N ARG A 95 -61.44 -41.58 63.37
CA ARG A 95 -61.10 -41.17 61.97
C ARG A 95 -61.57 -39.72 61.69
N VAL A 96 -62.70 -39.28 62.20
CA VAL A 96 -63.23 -37.96 61.92
C VAL A 96 -62.39 -36.87 62.60
N GLN A 97 -61.99 -37.15 63.85
CA GLN A 97 -61.10 -36.25 64.62
C GLN A 97 -59.73 -36.14 63.98
N VAL A 98 -59.13 -37.26 63.59
CA VAL A 98 -57.81 -37.27 62.94
C VAL A 98 -57.84 -36.56 61.59
N GLN A 99 -58.94 -36.70 60.81
CA GLN A 99 -59.14 -35.96 59.57
C GLN A 99 -59.23 -34.45 59.84
N THR A 100 -59.98 -34.03 60.87
CA THR A 100 -60.13 -32.61 61.24
C THR A 100 -58.81 -31.98 61.67
N VAL A 101 -58.01 -32.71 62.46
CA VAL A 101 -56.67 -32.26 62.90
C VAL A 101 -55.72 -32.17 61.71
N LEU A 102 -55.75 -33.12 60.77
CA LEU A 102 -54.93 -33.08 59.58
C LEU A 102 -55.30 -31.89 58.68
N GLU A 103 -56.58 -31.57 58.54
CA GLU A 103 -57.02 -30.37 57.78
C GLU A 103 -56.62 -29.07 58.52
N SER A 104 -56.64 -29.03 59.85
CA SER A 104 -56.07 -27.93 60.61
C SER A 104 -54.59 -27.76 60.46
N ALA A 105 -53.85 -28.88 60.49
CA ALA A 105 -52.41 -28.87 60.20
C ALA A 105 -52.11 -28.38 58.76
N ARG A 106 -52.88 -28.85 57.79
CA ARG A 106 -52.76 -28.40 56.38
C ARG A 106 -53.00 -26.90 56.22
N THR A 107 -54.00 -26.35 56.89
CA THR A 107 -54.29 -24.89 56.87
C THR A 107 -53.14 -24.10 57.47
N THR A 108 -52.57 -24.61 58.57
CA THR A 108 -51.40 -24.03 59.21
C THR A 108 -50.16 -24.09 58.33
N ILE A 109 -49.96 -25.22 57.65
CA ILE A 109 -48.87 -25.36 56.65
C ILE A 109 -49.03 -24.33 55.57
N SER A 110 -50.25 -24.19 54.97
CA SER A 110 -50.50 -23.21 53.90
C SER A 110 -50.24 -21.77 54.36
N ALA A 111 -50.62 -21.44 55.61
CA ALA A 111 -50.39 -20.13 56.17
C ALA A 111 -48.92 -19.86 56.52
N ALA A 112 -48.22 -20.86 57.08
CA ALA A 112 -46.82 -20.73 57.49
C ALA A 112 -45.84 -20.81 56.32
N SER A 113 -46.16 -21.57 55.28
CA SER A 113 -45.31 -21.72 54.09
C SER A 113 -45.56 -20.71 53.01
N SER A 114 -46.60 -19.86 53.13
CA SER A 114 -47.08 -18.97 52.08
C SER A 114 -47.40 -19.69 50.76
N SER A 115 -47.66 -20.98 50.83
CA SER A 115 -47.96 -21.84 49.68
C SER A 115 -49.36 -22.47 49.80
N ARG A 116 -50.09 -22.48 48.68
CA ARG A 116 -51.38 -23.16 48.55
C ARG A 116 -51.24 -24.60 48.05
N LEU A 117 -50.04 -24.97 47.58
CA LEU A 117 -49.82 -26.28 47.00
C LEU A 117 -49.25 -27.20 48.08
N VAL A 118 -50.17 -27.97 48.68
CA VAL A 118 -49.82 -28.93 49.74
C VAL A 118 -50.43 -30.29 49.43
N ALA A 119 -49.65 -31.33 49.53
CA ALA A 119 -50.11 -32.71 49.41
C ALA A 119 -49.65 -33.55 50.59
N VAL A 120 -50.52 -34.42 51.06
CA VAL A 120 -50.27 -35.33 52.14
C VAL A 120 -50.68 -36.72 51.73
N PHE A 121 -49.74 -37.65 51.71
CA PHE A 121 -49.94 -39.06 51.31
C PHE A 121 -49.50 -39.99 52.45
N ARG A 122 -50.21 -41.08 52.60
CA ARG A 122 -49.80 -42.13 53.58
C ARG A 122 -48.57 -42.88 53.06
N VAL A 123 -47.55 -43.05 53.89
CA VAL A 123 -46.40 -43.87 53.55
C VAL A 123 -46.81 -45.31 53.29
N PRO A 124 -46.45 -45.92 52.15
CA PRO A 124 -46.82 -47.30 51.85
C PRO A 124 -46.18 -48.33 52.82
N GLY A 125 -46.78 -49.47 52.94
CA GLY A 125 -46.20 -50.62 53.75
C GLY A 125 -46.39 -50.58 55.25
N GLN A 126 -47.17 -49.60 55.76
CA GLN A 126 -47.57 -49.53 57.17
C GLN A 126 -48.80 -50.45 57.51
N GLU A 127 -48.90 -50.89 58.75
CA GLU A 127 -50.06 -51.66 59.19
C GLU A 127 -51.39 -50.93 58.88
N ALA A 128 -52.39 -51.72 58.52
CA ALA A 128 -53.71 -51.11 58.18
C ALA A 128 -54.34 -50.49 59.45
N SER A 129 -54.53 -49.16 59.37
CA SER A 129 -55.23 -48.40 60.44
C SER A 129 -56.62 -48.01 60.00
N THR A 130 -57.63 -48.36 60.78
CA THR A 130 -59.04 -48.02 60.56
C THR A 130 -59.30 -46.51 60.75
N VAL A 131 -58.33 -45.81 61.37
CA VAL A 131 -58.39 -44.33 61.72
C VAL A 131 -57.62 -43.52 60.73
N ALA A 132 -56.94 -44.13 59.72
CA ALA A 132 -56.10 -43.40 58.76
C ALA A 132 -56.92 -42.42 57.93
N PRO A 133 -56.56 -41.14 57.89
CA PRO A 133 -57.17 -40.14 57.01
C PRO A 133 -56.88 -40.43 55.53
N GLN A 134 -57.73 -39.87 54.65
CA GLN A 134 -57.54 -40.00 53.20
C GLN A 134 -56.37 -39.12 52.72
N ASP A 135 -55.66 -39.60 51.69
CA ASP A 135 -54.69 -38.81 50.96
C ASP A 135 -55.33 -37.54 50.40
N SER A 136 -54.63 -36.43 50.52
CA SER A 136 -55.11 -35.13 50.03
C SER A 136 -54.01 -34.42 49.25
N SER A 137 -54.40 -33.77 48.14
CA SER A 137 -53.45 -32.99 47.33
C SER A 137 -54.17 -31.78 46.74
N THR A 138 -53.53 -30.63 46.82
CA THR A 138 -53.93 -29.41 46.12
C THR A 138 -53.12 -29.14 44.86
N PHE A 139 -52.26 -30.07 44.45
CA PHE A 139 -51.49 -29.96 43.20
C PHE A 139 -52.34 -30.20 41.94
N GLY A 140 -53.68 -30.19 42.06
CA GLY A 140 -54.58 -30.47 40.94
C GLY A 140 -54.63 -32.00 40.61
N THR A 141 -55.10 -32.35 39.42
CA THR A 141 -55.24 -33.73 38.99
C THR A 141 -53.91 -34.41 38.64
N SER A 142 -52.78 -33.70 38.68
CA SER A 142 -51.49 -34.23 38.30
C SER A 142 -50.61 -34.51 39.53
N THR A 143 -50.78 -35.64 40.16
CA THR A 143 -49.78 -36.16 41.13
C THR A 143 -48.43 -36.49 40.50
N ALA A 144 -48.33 -36.43 39.15
CA ALA A 144 -47.09 -36.65 38.38
C ALA A 144 -46.03 -35.56 38.61
N VAL A 145 -46.37 -34.42 39.28
CA VAL A 145 -45.40 -33.36 39.62
C VAL A 145 -44.41 -33.85 40.69
N ILE A 146 -44.79 -34.81 41.54
CA ILE A 146 -43.93 -35.40 42.59
C ILE A 146 -43.32 -36.67 42.03
N SER A 147 -42.01 -36.68 41.80
CA SER A 147 -41.33 -37.85 41.26
C SER A 147 -41.30 -39.04 42.24
N GLU A 148 -41.26 -40.24 41.72
CA GLU A 148 -41.09 -41.42 42.54
C GLU A 148 -39.72 -41.44 43.30
N GLU A 149 -38.75 -40.72 42.76
CA GLU A 149 -37.43 -40.56 43.38
C GLU A 149 -37.55 -39.72 44.67
N LEU A 150 -38.18 -38.56 44.60
CA LEU A 150 -38.46 -37.69 45.74
C LEU A 150 -39.32 -38.45 46.80
N ARG A 151 -40.31 -39.21 46.32
CA ARG A 151 -41.13 -40.02 47.25
C ARG A 151 -40.32 -41.06 47.97
N ARG A 152 -39.41 -41.80 47.30
CA ARG A 152 -38.52 -42.77 47.93
C ARG A 152 -37.57 -42.14 48.95
N GLU A 153 -37.01 -40.96 48.61
CA GLU A 153 -36.16 -40.24 49.58
C GLU A 153 -36.94 -39.79 50.81
N VAL A 154 -38.11 -39.22 50.65
CA VAL A 154 -38.99 -38.84 51.77
C VAL A 154 -39.43 -40.03 52.60
N GLN A 155 -39.72 -41.20 51.97
CA GLN A 155 -40.10 -42.41 52.69
C GLN A 155 -38.93 -43.06 53.46
N GLY A 156 -37.70 -42.86 53.00
CA GLY A 156 -36.51 -43.53 53.53
C GLY A 156 -35.81 -42.81 54.64
N GLY A 157 -36.08 -41.55 54.94
CA GLY A 157 -35.25 -40.79 55.86
C GLY A 157 -35.93 -39.63 56.58
N ASP A 158 -35.34 -39.27 57.72
CA ASP A 158 -35.64 -38.03 58.43
C ASP A 158 -34.93 -36.86 57.71
N GLY A 159 -35.69 -35.86 57.33
CA GLY A 159 -35.13 -34.66 56.69
C GLY A 159 -36.03 -34.05 55.61
N GLN A 160 -35.54 -33.01 55.01
CA GLN A 160 -36.19 -32.37 53.87
C GLN A 160 -35.48 -32.77 52.57
N HIS A 161 -36.27 -33.19 51.61
CA HIS A 161 -35.81 -33.45 50.24
C HIS A 161 -36.55 -32.53 49.27
N TRP A 162 -35.89 -32.12 48.18
CA TRP A 162 -36.52 -31.18 47.25
C TRP A 162 -36.22 -31.56 45.80
N GLN A 163 -37.09 -31.15 44.90
CA GLN A 163 -36.92 -31.25 43.49
C GLN A 163 -37.45 -30.01 42.74
N SER A 164 -36.79 -29.65 41.64
CA SER A 164 -37.32 -28.64 40.72
C SER A 164 -38.44 -29.25 39.87
N VAL A 165 -39.54 -28.53 39.74
CA VAL A 165 -40.73 -28.97 39.02
C VAL A 165 -41.34 -27.83 38.21
N THR A 166 -42.22 -28.20 37.27
CA THR A 166 -43.12 -27.21 36.62
C THR A 166 -44.46 -27.28 37.29
N LEU A 167 -44.87 -26.20 37.93
CA LEU A 167 -46.18 -26.07 38.60
C LEU A 167 -47.20 -25.49 37.67
N SER A 168 -48.43 -26.02 37.71
CA SER A 168 -49.58 -25.43 37.03
C SER A 168 -50.21 -24.37 37.91
N THR A 169 -50.45 -23.18 37.40
CA THR A 169 -51.15 -22.06 38.09
C THR A 169 -52.65 -22.16 37.82
N ASP A 170 -53.45 -21.47 38.64
CA ASP A 170 -54.93 -21.50 38.55
C ASP A 170 -55.44 -20.96 37.20
N ASP A 171 -54.67 -20.17 36.47
CA ASP A 171 -54.95 -19.65 35.12
C ASP A 171 -54.55 -20.59 33.98
N GLY A 172 -54.05 -21.79 34.33
CA GLY A 172 -53.57 -22.82 33.37
C GLY A 172 -52.18 -22.54 32.82
N SER A 173 -51.46 -21.51 33.29
CA SER A 173 -50.05 -21.29 32.92
C SER A 173 -49.13 -22.23 33.70
N PHE A 174 -47.93 -22.45 33.13
CA PHE A 174 -46.89 -23.25 33.74
C PHE A 174 -45.75 -22.36 34.23
N VAL A 175 -45.39 -22.50 35.50
CA VAL A 175 -44.30 -21.74 36.13
C VAL A 175 -43.27 -22.68 36.77
N PRO A 176 -42.01 -22.29 36.75
CA PRO A 176 -41.00 -23.07 37.48
C PRO A 176 -41.31 -23.03 39.00
N GLY A 177 -41.05 -24.15 39.66
CA GLY A 177 -41.27 -24.26 41.08
C GLY A 177 -40.34 -25.28 41.74
N ILE A 178 -40.41 -25.33 43.05
CA ILE A 178 -39.71 -26.31 43.89
C ILE A 178 -40.76 -27.02 44.74
N VAL A 179 -40.71 -28.35 44.77
CA VAL A 179 -41.47 -29.14 45.72
C VAL A 179 -40.52 -29.63 46.79
N VAL A 180 -40.87 -29.34 48.04
CA VAL A 180 -40.13 -29.85 49.22
C VAL A 180 -41.00 -30.93 49.89
N GLY A 181 -40.37 -32.10 50.08
CA GLY A 181 -40.97 -33.23 50.76
C GLY A 181 -40.35 -33.46 52.12
N SER A 182 -41.17 -33.81 53.10
CA SER A 182 -40.76 -34.17 54.46
C SER A 182 -41.71 -35.22 55.03
N GLN A 183 -41.30 -35.93 56.09
CA GLN A 183 -42.20 -36.83 56.81
C GLN A 183 -42.88 -36.07 57.96
N ILE A 184 -44.14 -36.42 58.21
CA ILE A 184 -44.89 -36.07 59.42
C ILE A 184 -45.47 -37.33 60.04
N THR A 185 -45.60 -37.34 61.35
CA THR A 185 -46.20 -38.46 62.09
C THR A 185 -47.60 -38.03 62.57
N VAL A 186 -48.61 -38.78 62.12
CA VAL A 186 -49.99 -38.57 62.59
C VAL A 186 -50.27 -39.58 63.70
N PRO A 187 -50.56 -39.12 64.93
CA PRO A 187 -50.83 -40.02 66.04
C PRO A 187 -51.91 -41.05 65.68
N VAL A 188 -51.72 -42.31 66.07
CA VAL A 188 -52.65 -43.43 65.82
C VAL A 188 -52.78 -43.85 64.33
N ALA A 189 -52.42 -43.00 63.39
CA ALA A 189 -52.56 -43.23 61.96
C ALA A 189 -51.24 -43.57 61.19
N GLY A 190 -50.05 -43.27 61.83
CA GLY A 190 -48.75 -43.55 61.29
C GLY A 190 -48.05 -42.43 60.59
N ARG A 191 -47.08 -42.77 59.74
CA ARG A 191 -46.23 -41.80 58.99
C ARG A 191 -46.89 -41.40 57.70
N TYR A 192 -46.77 -40.07 57.37
CA TYR A 192 -47.26 -39.48 56.16
C TYR A 192 -46.15 -38.68 55.45
N GLU A 193 -46.20 -38.66 54.15
CA GLU A 193 -45.38 -37.84 53.28
C GLU A 193 -46.07 -36.48 53.14
N LEU A 194 -45.42 -35.37 53.47
CA LEU A 194 -45.87 -34.01 53.28
C LEU A 194 -45.07 -33.38 52.14
N TYR A 195 -45.76 -32.83 51.14
CA TYR A 195 -45.17 -32.10 50.03
C TYR A 195 -45.73 -30.68 50.00
N ILE A 196 -44.82 -29.70 49.88
CA ILE A 196 -45.19 -28.26 49.76
C ILE A 196 -44.56 -27.74 48.48
N GLY A 197 -45.37 -27.16 47.57
CA GLY A 197 -44.93 -26.62 46.30
C GLY A 197 -44.76 -25.09 46.35
N TYR A 198 -43.63 -24.62 46.00
CA TYR A 198 -43.28 -23.19 45.96
C TYR A 198 -43.07 -22.69 44.55
N SER A 199 -43.73 -21.63 44.16
CA SER A 199 -43.57 -20.96 42.85
C SER A 199 -42.26 -20.17 42.80
N LEU A 200 -41.56 -20.26 41.67
CA LEU A 200 -40.39 -19.43 41.36
C LEU A 200 -40.71 -18.32 40.34
N ALA A 201 -42.01 -18.04 40.08
CA ALA A 201 -42.45 -17.05 39.09
C ALA A 201 -41.86 -15.65 39.34
N ASP A 202 -41.75 -15.25 40.62
CA ASP A 202 -41.16 -13.94 40.96
C ASP A 202 -39.66 -13.88 40.67
N ALA A 203 -38.93 -14.99 40.93
CA ALA A 203 -37.53 -15.09 40.60
C ALA A 203 -37.29 -15.09 39.08
N GLU A 204 -38.13 -15.82 38.32
CA GLU A 204 -38.10 -15.87 36.86
C GLU A 204 -38.38 -14.47 36.28
N SER A 205 -39.43 -13.77 36.76
CA SER A 205 -39.77 -12.42 36.30
C SER A 205 -38.64 -11.41 36.57
N THR A 206 -37.98 -11.52 37.72
CA THR A 206 -36.83 -10.69 38.09
C THR A 206 -35.65 -10.98 37.15
N LEU A 207 -35.37 -12.25 36.88
CA LEU A 207 -34.32 -12.65 35.94
C LEU A 207 -34.59 -12.11 34.53
N LEU A 208 -35.83 -12.25 34.03
CA LEU A 208 -36.23 -11.71 32.73
C LEU A 208 -36.10 -10.18 32.66
N PHE A 209 -36.46 -9.47 33.73
CA PHE A 209 -36.26 -8.03 33.83
C PHE A 209 -34.80 -7.64 33.75
N VAL A 210 -33.93 -8.34 34.51
CA VAL A 210 -32.46 -8.12 34.44
C VAL A 210 -31.91 -8.38 33.04
N GLN A 211 -32.29 -9.50 32.40
CA GLN A 211 -31.87 -9.85 31.06
C GLN A 211 -32.28 -8.81 30.02
N ARG A 212 -33.52 -8.32 30.06
CA ARG A 212 -34.03 -7.25 29.17
C ARG A 212 -33.28 -5.95 29.38
N THR A 213 -33.04 -5.58 30.64
CA THR A 213 -32.31 -4.35 30.99
C THR A 213 -30.85 -4.42 30.53
N LEU A 214 -30.15 -5.55 30.78
CA LEU A 214 -28.79 -5.76 30.32
C LEU A 214 -28.69 -5.79 28.79
N GLY A 215 -29.64 -6.45 28.11
CA GLY A 215 -29.73 -6.49 26.66
C GLY A 215 -29.96 -5.11 26.06
N GLY A 216 -30.88 -4.33 26.61
CA GLY A 216 -31.16 -2.96 26.17
C GLY A 216 -29.98 -2.01 26.38
N ALA A 217 -29.37 -2.07 27.59
CA ALA A 217 -28.19 -1.28 27.91
C ALA A 217 -26.98 -1.67 27.03
N GLY A 218 -26.76 -2.97 26.80
CA GLY A 218 -25.72 -3.48 25.93
C GLY A 218 -25.89 -3.01 24.50
N LEU A 219 -27.10 -3.05 23.95
CA LEU A 219 -27.40 -2.54 22.61
C LEU A 219 -27.14 -1.03 22.51
N ALA A 220 -27.60 -0.26 23.48
CA ALA A 220 -27.36 1.18 23.50
C ALA A 220 -25.88 1.52 23.55
N LEU A 221 -25.10 0.78 24.34
CA LEU A 221 -23.63 0.96 24.43
C LEU A 221 -22.93 0.61 23.11
N ILE A 222 -23.33 -0.46 22.43
CA ILE A 222 -22.78 -0.83 21.11
C ILE A 222 -23.06 0.27 20.09
N LEU A 223 -24.27 0.82 20.06
CA LEU A 223 -24.64 1.91 19.16
C LEU A 223 -23.84 3.19 19.47
N LEU A 224 -23.66 3.51 20.76
CA LEU A 224 -22.84 4.64 21.19
C LEU A 224 -21.38 4.50 20.75
N ILE A 225 -20.75 3.34 21.03
CA ILE A 225 -19.36 3.06 20.64
C ILE A 225 -19.22 3.12 19.11
N GLY A 226 -20.15 2.52 18.36
CA GLY A 226 -20.17 2.55 16.91
C GLY A 226 -20.30 3.98 16.37
N GLY A 227 -21.18 4.79 16.95
CA GLY A 227 -21.39 6.20 16.59
C GLY A 227 -20.14 7.05 16.87
N VAL A 228 -19.56 6.95 18.06
CA VAL A 228 -18.34 7.67 18.42
C VAL A 228 -17.18 7.26 17.50
N THR A 229 -16.99 5.96 17.29
CA THR A 229 -15.95 5.46 16.38
C THR A 229 -16.14 5.98 14.96
N TRP A 230 -17.37 5.99 14.44
CA TRP A 230 -17.69 6.52 13.13
C TRP A 230 -17.35 8.01 13.02
N ILE A 231 -17.70 8.81 14.05
CA ILE A 231 -17.38 10.24 14.11
C ILE A 231 -15.86 10.46 14.07
N VAL A 232 -15.12 9.78 14.97
CA VAL A 232 -13.66 9.91 15.04
C VAL A 232 -13.00 9.52 13.72
N VAL A 233 -13.37 8.39 13.13
CA VAL A 233 -12.84 7.94 11.85
C VAL A 233 -13.12 8.95 10.74
N ARG A 234 -14.30 9.55 10.71
CA ARG A 234 -14.69 10.58 9.72
C ARG A 234 -13.87 11.86 9.88
N PHE A 235 -13.62 12.31 11.09
CA PHE A 235 -12.90 13.58 11.34
C PHE A 235 -11.38 13.45 11.29
N VAL A 236 -10.81 12.25 11.50
CA VAL A 236 -9.36 12.04 11.50
C VAL A 236 -8.90 11.33 10.22
N VAL A 237 -9.50 10.20 9.87
CA VAL A 237 -9.00 9.37 8.77
C VAL A 237 -9.27 9.99 7.40
N THR A 238 -10.43 10.63 7.19
CA THR A 238 -10.78 11.22 5.89
C THR A 238 -9.82 12.34 5.46
N PRO A 239 -9.48 13.34 6.30
CA PRO A 239 -8.51 14.36 5.94
C PRO A 239 -7.11 13.79 5.64
N ILE A 240 -6.67 12.77 6.38
CA ILE A 240 -5.38 12.10 6.12
C ILE A 240 -5.38 11.41 4.74
N GLN A 241 -6.47 10.77 4.34
CA GLN A 241 -6.60 10.18 3.01
C GLN A 241 -6.54 11.24 1.92
N VAL A 242 -7.24 12.37 2.09
CA VAL A 242 -7.17 13.50 1.15
C VAL A 242 -5.75 14.03 1.04
N ALA A 243 -5.04 14.17 2.16
CA ALA A 243 -3.65 14.61 2.16
C ALA A 243 -2.74 13.63 1.39
N ALA A 244 -2.91 12.32 1.59
CA ALA A 244 -2.14 11.29 0.88
C ALA A 244 -2.42 11.30 -0.64
N GLU A 245 -3.68 11.40 -1.07
CA GLU A 245 -4.07 11.48 -2.48
C GLU A 245 -3.54 12.76 -3.14
N THR A 246 -3.61 13.90 -2.42
CA THR A 246 -3.10 15.19 -2.91
C THR A 246 -1.58 15.17 -3.04
N SER A 247 -0.88 14.52 -2.09
CA SER A 247 0.58 14.33 -2.17
C SER A 247 0.98 13.48 -3.38
N GLN A 248 0.22 12.44 -3.69
CA GLN A 248 0.48 11.61 -4.87
C GLN A 248 0.26 12.37 -6.18
N LYS A 249 -0.75 13.23 -6.25
CA LYS A 249 -0.97 14.11 -7.41
C LYS A 249 0.16 15.13 -7.57
N LEU A 250 0.60 15.75 -6.47
CA LEU A 250 1.73 16.67 -6.49
C LEU A 250 3.00 15.98 -7.00
N ALA A 251 3.30 14.77 -6.51
CA ALA A 251 4.44 13.97 -6.96
C ALA A 251 4.35 13.55 -8.44
N SER A 252 3.14 13.42 -9.01
CA SER A 252 2.94 13.15 -10.44
C SER A 252 3.01 14.39 -11.33
N GLY A 253 3.36 15.56 -10.77
CA GLY A 253 3.57 16.81 -11.52
C GLY A 253 2.39 17.79 -11.51
N ASP A 254 1.27 17.46 -10.86
CA ASP A 254 0.16 18.41 -10.71
C ASP A 254 0.44 19.37 -9.54
N LEU A 255 1.21 20.42 -9.83
CA LEU A 255 1.64 21.41 -8.83
C LEU A 255 0.52 22.35 -8.36
N GLY A 256 -0.65 22.34 -9.01
CA GLY A 256 -1.78 23.20 -8.68
C GLY A 256 -2.66 22.66 -7.53
N VAL A 257 -2.49 21.41 -7.12
CA VAL A 257 -3.31 20.78 -6.09
C VAL A 257 -3.02 21.33 -4.69
N ARG A 258 -4.09 21.53 -3.90
CA ARG A 258 -3.99 22.01 -2.51
C ARG A 258 -4.91 21.20 -1.61
N ILE A 259 -4.52 21.04 -0.34
CA ILE A 259 -5.34 20.44 0.69
C ILE A 259 -6.28 21.52 1.27
N PRO A 260 -7.60 21.28 1.38
CA PRO A 260 -8.52 22.24 1.96
C PRO A 260 -8.18 22.52 3.43
N GLU A 261 -7.94 23.78 3.76
CA GLU A 261 -7.67 24.24 5.13
C GLU A 261 -9.00 24.42 5.87
N LYS A 262 -9.28 23.53 6.84
CA LYS A 262 -10.49 23.57 7.64
C LYS A 262 -10.15 23.44 9.12
N GLY A 263 -10.58 24.42 9.91
CA GLY A 263 -10.36 24.42 11.37
C GLY A 263 -9.02 25.00 11.79
N GLU A 264 -8.68 24.81 13.07
CA GLU A 264 -7.45 25.31 13.72
C GLU A 264 -6.67 24.17 14.39
N ASP A 265 -7.02 22.94 14.12
CA ASP A 265 -6.42 21.74 14.69
C ASP A 265 -5.12 21.32 14.00
N VAL A 266 -4.56 20.20 14.44
CA VAL A 266 -3.34 19.61 13.89
C VAL A 266 -3.50 19.28 12.40
N ILE A 267 -4.69 18.91 11.96
CA ILE A 267 -4.99 18.59 10.55
C ILE A 267 -4.94 19.85 9.70
N ALA A 268 -5.49 20.97 10.19
CA ALA A 268 -5.40 22.27 9.52
C ALA A 268 -3.94 22.75 9.44
N THR A 269 -3.13 22.50 10.47
CA THR A 269 -1.69 22.80 10.45
C THR A 269 -0.96 21.96 9.41
N LEU A 270 -1.27 20.66 9.32
CA LEU A 270 -0.73 19.79 8.27
C LEU A 270 -1.08 20.30 6.87
N ALA A 271 -2.35 20.69 6.65
CA ALA A 271 -2.80 21.25 5.37
C ALA A 271 -2.03 22.52 4.99
N ARG A 272 -1.85 23.47 5.93
CA ARG A 272 -1.06 24.69 5.71
C ARG A 272 0.38 24.41 5.38
N SER A 273 1.02 23.51 6.13
CA SER A 273 2.42 23.14 5.90
C SER A 273 2.61 22.46 4.54
N PHE A 274 1.69 21.58 4.14
CA PHE A 274 1.70 20.95 2.83
C PHE A 274 1.50 21.99 1.70
N ASN A 275 0.51 22.87 1.84
CA ASN A 275 0.24 23.91 0.85
C ASN A 275 1.45 24.86 0.70
N GLY A 276 2.08 25.26 1.81
CA GLY A 276 3.30 26.07 1.78
C GLY A 276 4.47 25.38 1.09
N MET A 277 4.64 24.07 1.28
CA MET A 277 5.63 23.29 0.54
C MET A 277 5.32 23.25 -0.97
N ALA A 278 4.05 23.03 -1.34
CA ALA A 278 3.60 23.02 -2.74
C ALA A 278 3.82 24.38 -3.42
N ASP A 279 3.53 25.51 -2.72
CA ASP A 279 3.79 26.87 -3.20
C ASP A 279 5.28 27.12 -3.43
N SER A 280 6.13 26.67 -2.48
CA SER A 280 7.58 26.80 -2.61
C SER A 280 8.14 26.01 -3.78
N LEU A 281 7.70 24.74 -3.97
CA LEU A 281 8.08 23.93 -5.13
C LEU A 281 7.65 24.56 -6.45
N GLN A 282 6.42 25.03 -6.53
CA GLN A 282 5.90 25.69 -7.73
C GLN A 282 6.70 26.96 -8.06
N SER A 283 7.05 27.76 -7.04
CA SER A 283 7.88 28.95 -7.22
C SER A 283 9.28 28.61 -7.71
N GLN A 284 9.92 27.59 -7.13
CA GLN A 284 11.26 27.16 -7.55
C GLN A 284 11.29 26.63 -9.00
N ILE A 285 10.30 25.83 -9.38
CA ILE A 285 10.20 25.32 -10.76
C ILE A 285 10.00 26.49 -11.75
N LYS A 286 9.15 27.45 -11.39
CA LYS A 286 8.95 28.65 -12.22
C LYS A 286 10.22 29.47 -12.34
N GLU A 287 10.94 29.70 -11.24
CA GLU A 287 12.21 30.45 -11.24
C GLU A 287 13.27 29.75 -12.12
N LEU A 288 13.37 28.42 -12.05
CA LEU A 288 14.27 27.65 -12.92
C LEU A 288 13.88 27.77 -14.39
N ALA A 289 12.57 27.74 -14.71
CA ALA A 289 12.09 27.92 -16.08
C ALA A 289 12.39 29.34 -16.61
N ASP A 290 12.13 30.36 -15.81
CA ASP A 290 12.43 31.77 -16.13
C ASP A 290 13.94 31.97 -16.34
N LEU A 291 14.79 31.37 -15.47
CA LEU A 291 16.25 31.42 -15.59
C LEU A 291 16.72 30.74 -16.89
N SER A 292 16.17 29.58 -17.23
CA SER A 292 16.49 28.86 -18.48
C SER A 292 16.12 29.71 -19.71
N GLU A 293 14.97 30.37 -19.69
CA GLU A 293 14.54 31.24 -20.79
C GLU A 293 15.48 32.46 -20.97
N VAL A 294 15.88 33.09 -19.85
CA VAL A 294 16.86 34.19 -19.86
C VAL A 294 18.19 33.73 -20.44
N GLN A 295 18.68 32.56 -20.01
CA GLN A 295 19.93 31.97 -20.50
C GLN A 295 19.86 31.69 -22.02
N GLN A 296 18.75 31.13 -22.53
CA GLN A 296 18.55 30.88 -23.96
C GLN A 296 18.56 32.16 -24.79
N ARG A 297 17.87 33.19 -24.32
CA ARG A 297 17.87 34.51 -25.00
C ARG A 297 19.27 35.12 -25.01
N PHE A 298 19.97 35.11 -23.85
CA PHE A 298 21.32 35.62 -23.78
C PHE A 298 22.26 34.95 -24.78
N VAL A 299 22.24 33.60 -24.88
CA VAL A 299 23.08 32.85 -25.83
C VAL A 299 22.74 33.23 -27.27
N SER A 300 21.45 33.41 -27.61
CA SER A 300 21.01 33.79 -28.92
C SER A 300 21.50 35.22 -29.29
N ASP A 301 21.29 36.17 -28.39
CA ASP A 301 21.62 37.58 -28.60
C ASP A 301 23.14 37.78 -28.75
N VAL A 302 23.91 37.18 -27.85
CA VAL A 302 25.39 37.20 -27.93
C VAL A 302 25.88 36.56 -29.22
N SER A 303 25.23 35.47 -29.70
CA SER A 303 25.59 34.82 -30.97
C SER A 303 25.43 35.77 -32.16
N HIS A 304 24.34 36.52 -32.19
CA HIS A 304 24.08 37.49 -33.26
C HIS A 304 25.00 38.71 -33.19
N GLU A 305 25.19 39.28 -31.99
CA GLU A 305 26.01 40.44 -31.77
C GLU A 305 27.50 40.22 -32.03
N LEU A 306 28.00 38.99 -31.82
CA LEU A 306 29.41 38.64 -32.10
C LEU A 306 29.63 38.23 -33.56
N ARG A 307 28.65 37.64 -34.25
CA ARG A 307 28.80 37.20 -35.65
C ARG A 307 29.01 38.37 -36.58
N THR A 308 28.27 39.45 -36.40
CA THR A 308 28.32 40.64 -37.28
C THR A 308 29.70 41.29 -37.35
N PRO A 309 30.34 41.70 -36.23
CA PRO A 309 31.68 42.29 -36.28
C PRO A 309 32.74 41.28 -36.77
N LEU A 310 32.59 39.99 -36.42
CA LEU A 310 33.51 38.95 -36.85
C LEU A 310 33.46 38.77 -38.38
N THR A 311 32.28 38.75 -38.98
CA THR A 311 32.12 38.68 -40.43
C THR A 311 32.79 39.87 -41.11
N THR A 312 32.71 41.07 -40.53
CA THR A 312 33.38 42.26 -41.09
C THR A 312 34.91 42.14 -41.01
N ILE A 313 35.45 41.65 -39.84
CA ILE A 313 36.88 41.44 -39.65
C ILE A 313 37.37 40.35 -40.61
N ARG A 314 36.62 39.28 -40.80
CA ARG A 314 36.92 38.23 -41.77
C ARG A 314 37.03 38.75 -43.19
N LEU A 315 36.01 39.49 -43.65
CA LEU A 315 36.00 40.06 -44.99
C LEU A 315 37.23 40.95 -45.23
N ALA A 316 37.59 41.80 -44.25
CA ALA A 316 38.80 42.61 -44.35
C ALA A 316 40.10 41.76 -44.35
N GLY A 317 40.13 40.68 -43.52
CA GLY A 317 41.24 39.73 -43.51
C GLY A 317 41.41 38.99 -44.80
N ASP A 318 40.28 38.50 -45.37
CA ASP A 318 40.27 37.80 -46.67
C ASP A 318 40.81 38.72 -47.82
N LEU A 319 40.39 39.97 -47.82
CA LEU A 319 40.86 40.96 -48.79
C LEU A 319 42.39 41.20 -48.70
N LEU A 320 42.92 41.28 -47.46
CA LEU A 320 44.36 41.38 -47.24
C LEU A 320 45.11 40.11 -47.64
N TYR A 321 44.53 38.95 -47.36
CA TYR A 321 45.09 37.68 -47.71
C TYR A 321 45.14 37.43 -49.22
N ASP A 322 44.12 37.81 -49.95
CA ASP A 322 44.07 37.70 -51.41
C ASP A 322 45.10 38.55 -52.13
N GLN A 323 45.45 39.72 -51.51
CA GLN A 323 46.48 40.61 -52.03
C GLN A 323 47.89 40.34 -51.47
N ARG A 324 48.10 39.28 -50.68
CA ARG A 324 49.36 39.03 -49.93
C ARG A 324 50.61 39.00 -50.79
N GLU A 325 50.52 38.47 -52.02
CA GLU A 325 51.68 38.38 -52.95
C GLU A 325 52.20 39.74 -53.41
N THR A 326 51.41 40.80 -53.24
CA THR A 326 51.80 42.16 -53.59
C THR A 326 52.52 42.87 -52.44
N PHE A 327 52.54 42.29 -51.23
CA PHE A 327 53.09 42.92 -50.02
C PHE A 327 54.56 42.59 -49.82
N PRO A 328 55.31 43.42 -49.07
CA PRO A 328 56.62 43.04 -48.58
C PRO A 328 56.56 41.79 -47.71
N PRO A 329 57.63 40.93 -47.66
CA PRO A 329 57.58 39.62 -46.97
C PRO A 329 57.12 39.64 -45.51
N ALA A 330 57.38 40.72 -44.77
CA ALA A 330 56.92 40.88 -43.41
C ALA A 330 55.41 41.14 -43.32
N THR A 331 54.86 41.93 -44.28
CA THR A 331 53.41 42.24 -44.35
C THR A 331 52.63 41.05 -44.88
N GLU A 332 53.18 40.31 -45.88
CA GLU A 332 52.62 39.07 -46.40
C GLU A 332 52.44 38.06 -45.25
N ARG A 333 53.49 37.85 -44.48
CA ARG A 333 53.40 36.94 -43.31
C ARG A 333 52.37 37.40 -42.26
N THR A 334 52.23 38.72 -42.05
CA THR A 334 51.25 39.27 -41.11
C THR A 334 49.81 39.05 -41.63
N ALA A 335 49.54 39.20 -42.94
CA ALA A 335 48.25 38.91 -43.55
C ALA A 335 47.84 37.45 -43.45
N GLU A 336 48.81 36.53 -43.71
CA GLU A 336 48.60 35.07 -43.49
C GLU A 336 48.25 34.75 -42.05
N LEU A 337 49.00 35.33 -41.06
CA LEU A 337 48.73 35.12 -39.69
C LEU A 337 47.36 35.68 -39.26
N LEU A 338 47.02 36.86 -39.71
CA LEU A 338 45.71 37.47 -39.43
C LEU A 338 44.56 36.60 -39.94
N HIS A 339 44.62 36.22 -41.20
CA HIS A 339 43.62 35.32 -41.81
C HIS A 339 43.45 34.03 -41.00
N THR A 340 44.55 33.35 -40.71
CA THR A 340 44.54 32.12 -39.88
C THR A 340 43.98 32.32 -38.49
N GLN A 341 44.27 33.47 -37.83
CA GLN A 341 43.75 33.73 -36.49
C GLN A 341 42.27 34.09 -36.49
N VAL A 342 41.77 34.79 -37.53
CA VAL A 342 40.35 35.10 -37.69
C VAL A 342 39.54 33.84 -37.96
N GLU A 343 40.01 32.95 -38.86
CA GLU A 343 39.38 31.63 -39.04
C GLU A 343 39.31 30.83 -37.74
N ARG A 344 40.41 30.77 -37.01
CA ARG A 344 40.46 30.09 -35.73
C ARG A 344 39.51 30.66 -34.69
N PHE A 345 39.40 31.98 -34.62
CA PHE A 345 38.50 32.67 -33.71
C PHE A 345 37.03 32.39 -34.05
N GLU A 346 36.68 32.38 -35.36
CA GLU A 346 35.35 32.03 -35.85
C GLU A 346 34.93 30.61 -35.45
N LEU A 347 35.84 29.64 -35.62
CA LEU A 347 35.59 28.27 -35.15
C LEU A 347 35.40 28.18 -33.63
N LEU A 348 36.25 28.84 -32.85
CA LEU A 348 36.14 28.86 -31.40
C LEU A 348 34.82 29.47 -30.94
N LEU A 349 34.41 30.58 -31.56
CA LEU A 349 33.16 31.25 -31.23
C LEU A 349 31.95 30.36 -31.59
N SER A 350 31.96 29.73 -32.76
CA SER A 350 30.93 28.82 -33.21
C SER A 350 30.79 27.64 -32.22
N ASP A 351 31.91 27.02 -31.84
CA ASP A 351 31.94 25.88 -30.89
C ASP A 351 31.42 26.30 -29.50
N LEU A 352 31.83 27.48 -29.01
CA LEU A 352 31.37 28.00 -27.71
C LEU A 352 29.87 28.26 -27.67
N LEU A 353 29.33 28.87 -28.74
CA LEU A 353 27.91 29.16 -28.87
C LEU A 353 27.08 27.85 -28.99
N GLU A 354 27.62 26.84 -29.65
CA GLU A 354 26.99 25.53 -29.75
C GLU A 354 26.90 24.86 -28.38
N ILE A 355 28.00 24.84 -27.61
CA ILE A 355 28.02 24.30 -26.24
C ILE A 355 27.01 25.04 -25.35
N SER A 356 26.97 26.37 -25.45
CA SER A 356 26.02 27.18 -24.67
C SER A 356 24.55 26.86 -25.01
N ARG A 357 24.25 26.48 -26.27
CA ARG A 357 22.92 25.99 -26.67
C ARG A 357 22.59 24.63 -26.06
N TYR A 358 23.57 23.72 -25.94
CA TYR A 358 23.38 22.46 -25.23
C TYR A 358 23.08 22.69 -23.75
N ASP A 359 23.89 23.53 -23.09
CA ASP A 359 23.70 23.87 -21.67
C ASP A 359 22.33 24.52 -21.40
N ALA A 360 21.79 25.26 -22.37
CA ALA A 360 20.46 25.87 -22.31
C ALA A 360 19.31 24.93 -22.68
N GLY A 361 19.60 23.67 -23.05
CA GLY A 361 18.58 22.69 -23.44
C GLY A 361 17.78 23.04 -24.71
N SER A 362 18.31 23.96 -25.55
CA SER A 362 17.61 24.50 -26.71
C SER A 362 17.95 23.82 -28.04
N VAL A 363 18.43 22.59 -28.00
CA VAL A 363 18.84 21.84 -29.18
C VAL A 363 17.66 21.01 -29.70
N GLU A 364 17.11 21.42 -30.85
CA GLU A 364 16.16 20.61 -31.62
C GLU A 364 16.94 19.81 -32.69
N LEU A 365 16.60 18.52 -32.83
CA LEU A 365 17.18 17.64 -33.85
C LEU A 365 16.27 17.64 -35.09
N GLU A 366 16.85 17.90 -36.26
CA GLU A 366 16.18 17.68 -37.54
C GLU A 366 16.47 16.24 -38.00
N SER A 367 15.82 15.27 -37.38
CA SER A 367 16.06 13.85 -37.65
C SER A 367 15.44 13.41 -38.96
N GLU A 368 16.22 12.77 -39.83
CA GLU A 368 15.79 12.13 -41.05
C GLU A 368 16.45 10.77 -41.25
N PRO A 369 15.83 9.84 -42.02
CA PRO A 369 16.45 8.53 -42.31
C PRO A 369 17.78 8.74 -43.04
N THR A 370 18.87 8.36 -42.40
CA THR A 370 20.21 8.61 -42.88
C THR A 370 21.03 7.31 -42.90
N ASN A 371 21.71 7.04 -44.04
CA ASN A 371 22.62 5.95 -44.18
C ASN A 371 24.03 6.39 -43.76
N LEU A 372 24.53 5.82 -42.65
CA LEU A 372 25.83 6.18 -42.07
C LEU A 372 27.02 5.78 -42.97
N VAL A 373 26.87 4.76 -43.81
CA VAL A 373 27.96 4.35 -44.76
C VAL A 373 28.14 5.42 -45.81
N HIS A 374 27.06 5.93 -46.40
CA HIS A 374 27.12 7.02 -47.37
C HIS A 374 27.67 8.31 -46.76
N LEU A 375 27.16 8.66 -45.56
CA LEU A 375 27.62 9.86 -44.85
C LEU A 375 29.12 9.78 -44.52
N ALA A 376 29.61 8.61 -44.04
CA ALA A 376 31.02 8.38 -43.75
C ALA A 376 31.87 8.45 -45.04
N GLY A 377 31.36 7.87 -46.12
CA GLY A 377 32.00 7.95 -47.46
C GLY A 377 32.23 9.37 -47.93
N ASP A 378 31.14 10.21 -47.88
CA ASP A 378 31.22 11.64 -48.22
C ASP A 378 32.26 12.41 -47.39
N VAL A 379 32.32 12.11 -46.07
CA VAL A 379 33.29 12.75 -45.17
C VAL A 379 34.72 12.31 -45.51
N ILE A 380 34.93 11.03 -45.78
CA ILE A 380 36.23 10.48 -46.13
C ILE A 380 36.72 11.12 -47.45
N ASP A 381 35.87 11.21 -48.47
CA ASP A 381 36.20 11.84 -49.72
C ASP A 381 36.57 13.33 -49.58
N GLY A 382 35.82 14.05 -48.71
CA GLY A 382 36.16 15.44 -48.39
C GLY A 382 37.48 15.63 -47.67
N MET A 383 37.93 14.60 -46.89
CA MET A 383 39.20 14.62 -46.13
C MET A 383 40.38 13.95 -46.85
N ARG A 384 40.18 13.37 -48.01
CA ARG A 384 41.18 12.59 -48.75
C ARG A 384 42.45 13.38 -49.04
N SER A 385 42.33 14.61 -49.50
CA SER A 385 43.49 15.47 -49.78
C SER A 385 44.33 15.74 -48.55
N LEU A 386 43.65 15.99 -47.42
CA LEU A 386 44.29 16.26 -46.14
C LEU A 386 45.00 14.99 -45.60
N SER A 387 44.34 13.83 -45.63
CA SER A 387 44.90 12.58 -45.16
C SER A 387 46.11 12.15 -45.93
N LEU A 388 46.09 12.28 -47.28
CA LEU A 388 47.24 11.99 -48.13
C LEU A 388 48.42 12.95 -47.88
N SER A 389 48.13 14.25 -47.63
CA SER A 389 49.19 15.21 -47.26
C SER A 389 49.92 14.88 -45.96
N LYS A 390 49.25 14.09 -45.06
CA LYS A 390 49.78 13.62 -43.79
C LYS A 390 50.31 12.19 -43.87
N GLY A 391 50.22 11.52 -45.01
CA GLY A 391 50.65 10.16 -45.22
C GLY A 391 49.72 9.08 -44.67
N SER A 392 48.50 9.46 -44.25
CA SER A 392 47.50 8.51 -43.71
C SER A 392 46.54 8.07 -44.82
N GLU A 393 46.36 6.79 -45.00
CA GLU A 393 45.36 6.20 -45.89
C GLU A 393 44.07 5.91 -45.06
N ILE A 394 42.89 6.36 -45.53
CA ILE A 394 41.61 6.10 -44.87
C ILE A 394 40.88 5.01 -45.65
N SER A 395 40.50 3.93 -44.97
CA SER A 395 39.68 2.86 -45.51
C SER A 395 38.31 2.79 -44.81
N LEU A 396 37.25 2.58 -45.62
CA LEU A 396 35.89 2.37 -45.12
C LEU A 396 35.54 0.89 -45.18
N VAL A 397 35.14 0.32 -44.07
CA VAL A 397 34.72 -1.08 -43.92
C VAL A 397 33.27 -1.10 -43.40
N ALA A 398 32.36 -1.68 -44.18
CA ALA A 398 30.95 -1.71 -43.84
C ALA A 398 30.37 -3.12 -44.02
N PRO A 399 30.62 -4.06 -43.12
CA PRO A 399 30.12 -5.43 -43.25
C PRO A 399 28.61 -5.53 -43.13
N GLY A 400 27.94 -4.68 -42.35
CA GLY A 400 26.50 -4.69 -42.12
C GLY A 400 25.86 -3.30 -41.90
N GLY A 401 26.60 -2.22 -42.18
CA GLY A 401 26.15 -0.83 -41.88
C GLY A 401 25.15 -0.23 -42.86
N HIS A 402 24.35 -1.01 -43.58
CA HIS A 402 23.47 -0.51 -44.65
C HIS A 402 22.05 -0.12 -44.18
N LEU A 403 21.76 -0.25 -42.90
CA LEU A 403 20.46 0.12 -42.34
C LEU A 403 20.46 1.60 -41.98
N ASP A 404 19.39 2.31 -42.37
CA ASP A 404 19.21 3.71 -42.03
C ASP A 404 18.88 3.90 -40.53
N ALA A 405 19.32 5.03 -40.01
CA ALA A 405 18.99 5.54 -38.69
C ALA A 405 18.29 6.90 -38.78
N GLU A 406 17.33 7.16 -37.90
CA GLU A 406 16.65 8.46 -37.78
C GLU A 406 17.53 9.42 -36.98
N VAL A 407 18.34 10.21 -37.66
CA VAL A 407 19.32 11.12 -37.06
C VAL A 407 19.38 12.45 -37.79
N ASP A 408 19.95 13.47 -37.15
CA ASP A 408 20.30 14.73 -37.81
C ASP A 408 21.62 14.58 -38.58
N PRO A 409 21.61 14.49 -39.91
CA PRO A 409 22.80 14.18 -40.70
C PRO A 409 23.89 15.26 -40.62
N ARG A 410 23.51 16.52 -40.34
CA ARG A 410 24.49 17.60 -40.18
C ARG A 410 25.31 17.41 -38.92
N ARG A 411 24.67 17.04 -37.83
CA ARG A 411 25.34 16.77 -36.54
C ARG A 411 26.18 15.51 -36.59
N ILE A 412 25.65 14.44 -37.17
CA ILE A 412 26.45 13.20 -37.34
C ILE A 412 27.64 13.42 -38.25
N ARG A 413 27.49 14.17 -39.35
CA ARG A 413 28.59 14.58 -40.22
C ARG A 413 29.68 15.34 -39.45
N ARG A 414 29.31 16.21 -38.53
CA ARG A 414 30.20 16.94 -37.62
C ARG A 414 30.99 15.99 -36.72
N ILE A 415 30.29 15.03 -36.08
CA ILE A 415 30.96 14.00 -35.26
C ILE A 415 32.00 13.23 -36.09
N VAL A 416 31.59 12.71 -37.25
CA VAL A 416 32.46 11.92 -38.12
C VAL A 416 33.67 12.73 -38.61
N ASN A 417 33.46 13.98 -39.03
CA ASN A 417 34.53 14.90 -39.37
C ASN A 417 35.54 15.09 -38.26
N ASN A 418 35.05 15.29 -37.04
CA ASN A 418 35.88 15.52 -35.86
C ASN A 418 36.67 14.25 -35.49
N LEU A 419 36.05 13.07 -35.51
CA LEU A 419 36.72 11.81 -35.22
C LEU A 419 37.81 11.47 -36.27
N ILE A 420 37.49 11.63 -37.56
CA ILE A 420 38.47 11.38 -38.65
C ILE A 420 39.56 12.44 -38.60
N GLY A 421 39.25 13.71 -38.38
CA GLY A 421 40.22 14.78 -38.22
C GLY A 421 41.23 14.52 -37.10
N ASN A 422 40.72 14.07 -35.94
CA ASN A 422 41.58 13.66 -34.82
C ASN A 422 42.46 12.44 -35.20
N ALA A 423 41.93 11.44 -35.90
CA ALA A 423 42.69 10.28 -36.36
C ALA A 423 43.79 10.67 -37.35
N ILE A 424 43.56 11.62 -38.28
CA ILE A 424 44.61 12.14 -39.20
C ILE A 424 45.67 12.92 -38.40
N GLU A 425 45.31 13.72 -37.42
CA GLU A 425 46.23 14.55 -36.66
C GLU A 425 47.13 13.75 -35.71
N HIS A 426 46.56 12.69 -35.09
CA HIS A 426 47.23 11.90 -34.07
C HIS A 426 47.68 10.50 -34.56
N GLY A 427 47.34 10.13 -35.80
CA GLY A 427 47.64 8.82 -36.40
C GLY A 427 49.06 8.62 -36.87
N ASP A 428 49.94 9.63 -36.83
CA ASP A 428 51.36 9.56 -37.22
C ASP A 428 51.60 9.04 -38.66
N GLY A 429 50.71 9.39 -39.60
CA GLY A 429 50.82 8.92 -40.99
C GLY A 429 50.48 7.44 -41.22
N ARG A 430 49.93 6.77 -40.22
CA ARG A 430 49.50 5.37 -40.29
C ARG A 430 48.08 5.24 -40.84
N PRO A 431 47.68 4.04 -41.31
CA PRO A 431 46.32 3.81 -41.81
C PRO A 431 45.25 4.14 -40.80
N ILE A 432 44.11 4.63 -41.29
CA ILE A 432 42.90 4.89 -40.50
C ILE A 432 41.78 4.01 -41.04
N ILE A 433 41.10 3.28 -40.15
CA ILE A 433 40.01 2.40 -40.52
C ILE A 433 38.71 3.00 -39.93
N VAL A 434 37.75 3.31 -40.82
CA VAL A 434 36.38 3.71 -40.45
C VAL A 434 35.51 2.48 -40.66
N SER A 435 34.91 1.97 -39.59
CA SER A 435 34.00 0.82 -39.65
C SER A 435 32.58 1.22 -39.32
N VAL A 436 31.64 0.81 -40.18
CA VAL A 436 30.19 1.05 -39.95
C VAL A 436 29.48 -0.30 -39.93
N ASP A 437 28.75 -0.57 -38.87
CA ASP A 437 27.94 -1.78 -38.74
C ASP A 437 26.59 -1.47 -38.10
N SER A 438 25.61 -2.37 -38.26
CA SER A 438 24.25 -2.17 -37.74
C SER A 438 23.63 -3.49 -37.27
N ASN A 439 22.80 -3.39 -36.27
CA ASN A 439 21.89 -4.45 -35.83
C ASN A 439 20.45 -3.99 -35.90
N GLN A 440 19.51 -4.74 -35.32
CA GLN A 440 18.09 -4.40 -35.36
C GLN A 440 17.74 -3.10 -34.66
N THR A 441 18.48 -2.68 -33.62
CA THR A 441 18.16 -1.53 -32.76
C THR A 441 19.15 -0.39 -32.87
N ALA A 442 20.37 -0.63 -33.34
CA ALA A 442 21.46 0.33 -33.34
C ALA A 442 22.26 0.33 -34.64
N VAL A 443 22.89 1.47 -34.96
CA VAL A 443 23.96 1.63 -35.95
C VAL A 443 25.16 2.19 -35.22
N ALA A 444 26.36 1.66 -35.52
CA ALA A 444 27.61 2.16 -34.96
C ALA A 444 28.62 2.50 -36.03
N LEU A 445 29.34 3.59 -35.79
CA LEU A 445 30.50 4.00 -36.56
C LEU A 445 31.72 4.05 -35.64
N SER A 446 32.80 3.40 -36.02
CA SER A 446 34.06 3.49 -35.28
C SER A 446 35.19 4.02 -36.19
N VAL A 447 36.04 4.87 -35.62
CA VAL A 447 37.25 5.39 -36.26
C VAL A 447 38.45 4.89 -35.48
N ARG A 448 39.25 4.05 -36.12
CA ARG A 448 40.46 3.40 -35.60
C ARG A 448 41.70 4.02 -36.21
N ASP A 449 42.55 4.63 -35.39
CA ASP A 449 43.91 5.05 -35.74
C ASP A 449 44.96 4.17 -35.05
N TYR A 450 46.18 4.11 -35.65
CA TYR A 450 47.32 3.36 -35.11
C TYR A 450 48.42 4.31 -34.64
N GLY A 451 48.06 5.53 -34.21
CA GLY A 451 48.98 6.58 -33.80
C GLY A 451 49.57 6.40 -32.39
N MET A 452 49.83 7.52 -31.75
CA MET A 452 50.51 7.54 -30.44
C MET A 452 49.66 6.93 -29.32
N GLY A 453 48.32 6.92 -29.45
CA GLY A 453 47.42 6.52 -28.40
C GLY A 453 47.40 7.46 -27.20
N MET A 454 46.66 7.08 -26.15
CA MET A 454 46.47 7.85 -24.91
C MET A 454 46.67 6.97 -23.68
N THR A 455 47.14 7.56 -22.61
CA THR A 455 47.18 6.96 -21.27
C THR A 455 45.77 6.92 -20.64
N GLU A 456 45.58 6.11 -19.61
CA GLU A 456 44.29 6.01 -18.90
C GLU A 456 43.87 7.37 -18.27
N ALA A 457 44.82 8.15 -17.81
CA ALA A 457 44.56 9.50 -17.29
C ALA A 457 44.07 10.44 -18.40
N GLU A 458 44.63 10.36 -19.60
CA GLU A 458 44.20 11.17 -20.76
C GLU A 458 42.83 10.76 -21.27
N ILE A 459 42.53 9.45 -21.32
CA ILE A 459 41.23 8.92 -21.70
C ILE A 459 40.12 9.47 -20.77
N ALA A 460 40.40 9.62 -19.47
CA ALA A 460 39.42 10.11 -18.50
C ALA A 460 38.98 11.56 -18.80
N HIS A 461 39.80 12.34 -19.50
CA HIS A 461 39.59 13.76 -19.78
C HIS A 461 39.38 14.09 -21.26
N VAL A 462 39.47 13.08 -22.17
CA VAL A 462 39.46 13.33 -23.63
C VAL A 462 38.19 14.02 -24.15
N PHE A 463 37.07 13.92 -23.41
CA PHE A 463 35.79 14.57 -23.72
C PHE A 463 35.58 15.88 -22.92
N ASP A 464 36.53 16.26 -22.03
CA ASP A 464 36.41 17.50 -21.28
C ASP A 464 36.60 18.72 -22.20
N ARG A 465 35.85 19.80 -21.90
CA ARG A 465 35.91 21.06 -22.65
C ARG A 465 37.28 21.69 -22.54
N PHE A 466 37.86 22.14 -23.67
CA PHE A 466 39.19 22.75 -23.78
C PHE A 466 40.36 21.84 -23.39
N TRP A 467 40.11 20.54 -23.12
CA TRP A 467 41.16 19.62 -22.73
C TRP A 467 42.07 19.25 -23.92
N ARG A 468 43.35 19.12 -23.64
CA ARG A 468 44.40 18.77 -24.62
C ARG A 468 45.55 18.03 -23.93
N ALA A 469 45.99 16.91 -24.51
CA ALA A 469 47.09 16.11 -23.99
C ALA A 469 48.46 16.84 -24.04
N ASP A 470 48.72 17.64 -25.08
CA ASP A 470 49.93 18.48 -25.20
C ASP A 470 49.60 19.86 -25.78
N PRO A 471 49.60 20.93 -24.96
CA PRO A 471 49.36 22.31 -25.40
C PRO A 471 50.43 22.90 -26.33
N SER A 472 51.65 22.32 -26.35
CA SER A 472 52.83 22.90 -27.04
C SER A 472 52.98 22.44 -28.50
N ARG A 473 52.29 21.39 -28.91
CA ARG A 473 52.41 20.80 -30.26
C ARG A 473 51.73 21.70 -31.31
N LYS A 474 52.48 22.14 -32.32
CA LYS A 474 51.96 22.90 -33.46
C LYS A 474 51.04 22.01 -34.30
N ARG A 475 49.75 22.36 -34.35
CA ARG A 475 48.74 21.69 -35.18
C ARG A 475 48.67 22.27 -36.56
N THR A 476 48.43 21.45 -37.55
CA THR A 476 48.18 21.84 -38.95
C THR A 476 46.67 22.10 -39.16
N ILE A 477 45.81 21.44 -38.36
CA ILE A 477 44.37 21.64 -38.34
C ILE A 477 44.05 22.31 -36.99
N GLY A 478 43.54 23.54 -37.00
CA GLY A 478 43.27 24.32 -35.76
C GLY A 478 42.23 23.66 -34.88
N GLY A 479 42.65 22.91 -33.85
CA GLY A 479 41.71 22.30 -32.89
C GLY A 479 41.44 23.21 -31.68
N THR A 480 40.18 23.50 -31.39
CA THR A 480 39.71 24.31 -30.26
C THR A 480 39.79 23.60 -28.91
N GLY A 481 39.89 22.25 -28.91
CA GLY A 481 39.70 21.41 -27.71
C GLY A 481 38.24 21.23 -27.34
N LEU A 482 37.31 21.67 -28.20
CA LEU A 482 35.87 21.56 -27.97
C LEU A 482 35.21 20.48 -28.84
N GLY A 483 35.87 20.05 -29.92
CA GLY A 483 35.29 19.13 -30.91
C GLY A 483 34.78 17.82 -30.33
N LEU A 484 35.57 17.15 -29.47
CA LEU A 484 35.13 15.87 -28.86
C LEU A 484 34.04 16.10 -27.80
N ALA A 485 34.05 17.20 -27.05
CA ALA A 485 33.00 17.57 -26.13
C ALA A 485 31.67 17.83 -26.90
N ILE A 486 31.71 18.59 -28.00
CA ILE A 486 30.54 18.81 -28.87
C ILE A 486 30.05 17.49 -29.48
N SER A 487 30.98 16.63 -29.91
CA SER A 487 30.62 15.31 -30.47
C SER A 487 29.93 14.42 -29.42
N LEU A 488 30.31 14.51 -28.15
CA LEU A 488 29.67 13.79 -27.06
C LEU A 488 28.24 14.32 -26.83
N GLU A 489 28.06 15.65 -26.80
CA GLU A 489 26.74 16.28 -26.67
C GLU A 489 25.83 15.96 -27.87
N ASP A 490 26.36 16.00 -29.11
CA ASP A 490 25.63 15.59 -30.32
C ASP A 490 25.18 14.12 -30.23
N ALA A 491 26.06 13.22 -29.78
CA ALA A 491 25.70 11.82 -29.58
C ALA A 491 24.63 11.66 -28.50
N ALA A 492 24.77 12.36 -27.38
CA ALA A 492 23.80 12.35 -26.27
C ALA A 492 22.43 12.89 -26.71
N ALA A 493 22.38 13.97 -27.49
CA ALA A 493 21.14 14.52 -28.06
C ALA A 493 20.37 13.48 -28.89
N HIS A 494 21.10 12.61 -29.62
CA HIS A 494 20.53 11.48 -30.36
C HIS A 494 20.27 10.24 -29.47
N ARG A 495 20.40 10.34 -28.12
CA ARG A 495 20.36 9.20 -27.19
C ARG A 495 21.37 8.11 -27.54
N GLY A 496 22.45 8.50 -28.19
CA GLY A 496 23.57 7.65 -28.60
C GLY A 496 24.69 7.63 -27.58
N TRP A 497 25.71 6.85 -27.88
CA TRP A 497 26.92 6.75 -27.08
C TRP A 497 28.12 7.13 -27.91
N LEU A 498 29.02 7.96 -27.38
CA LEU A 498 30.37 8.17 -27.90
C LEU A 498 31.38 7.63 -26.89
N GLN A 499 32.14 6.64 -27.31
CA GLN A 499 33.07 5.89 -26.46
C GLN A 499 34.46 5.84 -27.10
N VAL A 500 35.49 5.67 -26.27
CA VAL A 500 36.86 5.59 -26.72
C VAL A 500 37.58 4.43 -26.06
N TRP A 501 38.39 3.74 -26.85
CA TRP A 501 39.46 2.86 -26.40
C TRP A 501 40.78 3.40 -26.93
N SER A 502 41.82 3.42 -26.10
CA SER A 502 43.15 3.81 -26.52
C SER A 502 44.21 3.15 -25.66
N ARG A 503 45.41 3.00 -26.21
CA ARG A 503 46.60 2.55 -25.49
C ARG A 503 47.82 3.25 -26.06
N PRO A 504 48.79 3.73 -25.23
CA PRO A 504 50.03 4.33 -25.69
C PRO A 504 50.78 3.42 -26.67
N GLY A 505 51.13 3.98 -27.85
CA GLY A 505 51.83 3.27 -28.93
C GLY A 505 50.97 2.30 -29.77
N ALA A 506 49.73 2.05 -29.36
CA ALA A 506 48.78 1.18 -30.08
C ALA A 506 47.66 1.97 -30.80
N GLY A 507 47.58 3.30 -30.62
CA GLY A 507 46.57 4.16 -31.23
C GLY A 507 45.27 4.22 -30.45
N SER A 508 44.22 4.78 -31.08
CA SER A 508 42.89 4.99 -30.46
C SER A 508 41.78 4.46 -31.37
N CYS A 509 40.67 4.10 -30.75
CA CYS A 509 39.42 3.75 -31.42
C CYS A 509 38.26 4.53 -30.76
N PHE A 510 37.66 5.45 -31.50
CA PHE A 510 36.44 6.15 -31.11
C PHE A 510 35.25 5.45 -31.72
N ARG A 511 34.19 5.20 -30.95
CA ARG A 511 32.98 4.52 -31.39
C ARG A 511 31.75 5.35 -31.07
N LEU A 512 31.03 5.76 -32.10
CA LEU A 512 29.71 6.34 -32.05
C LEU A 512 28.67 5.23 -32.20
N THR A 513 27.72 5.12 -31.32
CA THR A 513 26.57 4.21 -31.42
C THR A 513 25.27 5.02 -31.32
N LEU A 514 24.39 4.83 -32.28
CA LEU A 514 23.13 5.58 -32.41
C LEU A 514 21.95 4.61 -32.45
N PRO A 515 20.79 4.93 -31.83
CA PRO A 515 19.58 4.15 -32.02
C PRO A 515 19.08 4.33 -33.46
N ARG A 516 18.51 3.29 -34.06
CA ARG A 516 17.95 3.36 -35.40
C ARG A 516 16.67 4.20 -35.48
N GLN A 517 15.90 4.25 -34.39
CA GLN A 517 14.70 5.07 -34.27
C GLN A 517 14.97 6.22 -33.30
N ALA A 518 14.46 7.41 -33.57
CA ALA A 518 14.69 8.64 -32.79
C ALA A 518 14.39 8.48 -31.27
N ASN A 519 13.44 7.60 -30.90
CA ASN A 519 13.09 7.31 -29.50
C ASN A 519 13.55 5.92 -29.02
N GLY A 520 14.44 5.24 -29.77
CA GLY A 520 14.95 3.91 -29.43
C GLY A 520 15.87 3.94 -28.22
N GLN A 521 15.86 2.85 -27.44
CA GLN A 521 16.84 2.64 -26.37
C GLN A 521 17.98 1.75 -26.87
N LEU A 522 19.22 2.15 -26.59
CA LEU A 522 20.39 1.37 -26.88
C LEU A 522 20.62 0.32 -25.82
N THR A 523 20.77 -0.94 -26.23
CA THR A 523 21.12 -2.06 -25.35
C THR A 523 22.51 -2.60 -25.61
N SER A 524 22.99 -2.47 -26.86
CA SER A 524 24.29 -2.93 -27.30
C SER A 524 24.76 -2.15 -28.53
N SER A 525 26.09 -2.20 -28.82
CA SER A 525 26.66 -1.63 -30.02
C SER A 525 27.03 -2.77 -31.01
N PRO A 526 26.73 -2.61 -32.31
CA PRO A 526 27.16 -3.59 -33.32
C PRO A 526 28.70 -3.67 -33.53
N ASN A 527 29.41 -2.54 -33.32
CA ASN A 527 30.89 -2.55 -33.40
C ASN A 527 31.51 -2.88 -32.04
N PRO A 528 32.57 -3.75 -31.97
CA PRO A 528 33.25 -4.04 -30.72
C PRO A 528 34.09 -2.86 -30.23
N LEU A 529 34.22 -2.74 -28.89
CA LEU A 529 35.17 -1.85 -28.24
C LEU A 529 35.66 -2.53 -26.96
N PRO A 530 36.92 -2.88 -26.81
CA PRO A 530 38.09 -2.64 -27.74
C PRO A 530 37.90 -3.23 -29.13
N PRO A 531 38.59 -2.66 -30.15
CA PRO A 531 38.56 -3.20 -31.51
C PRO A 531 39.20 -4.61 -31.57
N ASP A 532 38.78 -5.44 -32.53
CA ASP A 532 39.21 -6.85 -32.65
C ASP A 532 40.73 -7.03 -32.79
N ASP A 533 41.43 -6.04 -33.34
CA ASP A 533 42.88 -6.02 -33.50
C ASP A 533 43.64 -5.64 -32.22
N ALA A 534 42.95 -5.22 -31.17
CA ALA A 534 43.54 -4.86 -29.89
C ALA A 534 43.82 -6.10 -29.03
N GLN A 535 44.82 -6.91 -29.38
CA GLN A 535 45.18 -8.15 -28.66
C GLN A 535 45.53 -7.92 -27.19
N SER A 536 44.79 -8.63 -26.35
CA SER A 536 45.07 -9.21 -25.02
C SER A 536 45.99 -8.44 -24.08
N GLY A 537 45.39 -7.60 -23.31
CA GLY A 537 45.97 -6.89 -22.19
C GLY A 537 44.95 -5.82 -21.75
N GLN A 538 43.87 -6.25 -21.09
CA GLN A 538 42.73 -5.41 -20.81
C GLN A 538 43.02 -4.17 -19.97
N PRO A 539 42.64 -2.99 -20.42
CA PRO A 539 41.93 -2.05 -19.57
C PRO A 539 40.45 -2.05 -19.95
N THR A 540 39.60 -2.15 -18.94
CA THR A 540 38.14 -2.11 -19.05
C THR A 540 37.69 -0.78 -19.67
N PRO A 541 36.82 -0.75 -20.71
CA PRO A 541 36.28 0.50 -21.23
C PRO A 541 35.42 1.13 -20.15
N ARG A 542 35.73 2.33 -19.68
CA ARG A 542 34.81 3.14 -18.92
C ARG A 542 33.82 3.76 -19.90
N ALA A 543 32.58 3.27 -19.87
CA ALA A 543 31.46 3.99 -20.43
C ALA A 543 31.29 5.28 -19.61
N HIS A 544 31.38 6.44 -20.27
CA HIS A 544 30.84 7.67 -19.70
C HIS A 544 29.31 7.53 -19.82
N GLU A 545 28.67 7.02 -18.75
CA GLU A 545 27.22 7.11 -18.64
C GLU A 545 26.84 8.60 -18.65
N PRO A 546 25.89 9.04 -19.45
CA PRO A 546 25.36 10.38 -19.32
C PRO A 546 24.91 10.51 -17.86
N ARG A 547 25.37 11.54 -17.16
CA ARG A 547 24.83 11.93 -15.86
C ARG A 547 23.32 12.00 -16.03
N GLY A 548 22.64 11.00 -15.52
CA GLY A 548 21.19 11.01 -15.42
C GLY A 548 20.84 12.25 -14.61
N ASP A 549 20.29 13.24 -15.28
CA ASP A 549 19.58 14.29 -14.62
C ASP A 549 18.49 13.61 -13.80
N HIS A 550 18.69 13.62 -12.49
CA HIS A 550 17.64 13.32 -11.54
C HIS A 550 16.56 14.40 -11.67
N PHE A 551 15.71 14.24 -12.70
CA PHE A 551 14.37 14.78 -12.70
C PHE A 551 13.41 13.60 -12.56
N ALA A 552 13.13 13.26 -11.32
CA ALA A 552 11.92 12.56 -10.93
C ALA A 552 11.01 13.54 -10.19
#